data_f5ac7d517998e662d0079bd77c25c2e5
#
_entry.id   f5ac7d517998e662d0079bd77c25c2e5
#
_cell.length_a   1.000
_cell.length_b   1.000
_cell.length_c   1.000
_cell.angle_alpha   90.00
_cell.angle_beta   90.00
_cell.angle_gamma   90.00
#
_symmetry.space_group_name_H-M   'P 1'
#
loop_
_entity.id
_entity.type
_entity.pdbx_description
1 polymer ?
#
loop_
_entity_poly.entity_id
_entity_poly.type
_entity_poly.pdbx_seq_one_letter_code
_entity_poly.pdbx_strand_id
1 'polypeptide(L)'
;MEAPGRAPRGFVVRSLAPLETRREETAMHDHRKLGRELGLFDTDPLIGSGLPYWLPDGAVIRHTLEEYIRDAERREGYRHVYSPVLGKRELYEISGHWSHYSDDMFPPMDLGGEQVVLRPSLCPHHALIYRSRSHSYRELPLRVAELGGMYRSELSGVLGGLTRVRAIQLNDAHIFCTLDQVAAEAAGALEMIRRAYAALGIRPVRYRLSLPGAGGKYVAAPEMWRRATAMLTDVLDRSGLAYEAVEGEAAFYGPKIDVQIADGAGREATLSTVQVDFHQPEQFDLHYIGPDGGRHRPVMVHRSIIGSVERAVAHLIEVYGGAFPAWLAPTQVVVLPVTEAELPRAEALVRRCAELGLRAEVSRPEHGSLGARVRAARLAPYQAVIGAKEAAGDEVALRLRDGRALDAMPAAEALDRIGGLVAARAAALWEPAVQRA
;
A
#
# COMPACT_ATOMS: atom_id res chain seq x y z
N MET A 1 40.88 -8.83 -46.20
CA MET A 1 40.45 -9.90 -45.22
C MET A 1 40.05 -9.19 -43.95
N GLU A 2 38.77 -8.84 -43.89
CA GLU A 2 38.15 -8.23 -42.70
C GLU A 2 37.64 -9.33 -41.77
N ALA A 3 37.93 -9.22 -40.48
CA ALA A 3 37.47 -10.13 -39.48
C ALA A 3 35.98 -9.89 -39.15
N PRO A 4 35.17 -10.91 -38.90
CA PRO A 4 33.74 -10.74 -38.62
C PRO A 4 33.51 -10.22 -37.20
N GLY A 5 32.61 -9.22 -37.13
CA GLY A 5 32.17 -8.58 -35.87
C GLY A 5 31.52 -9.58 -34.91
N ARG A 6 31.86 -9.44 -33.63
CA ARG A 6 31.24 -10.17 -32.51
C ARG A 6 29.79 -9.72 -32.37
N ALA A 7 28.88 -10.69 -32.47
CA ALA A 7 27.48 -10.53 -32.08
C ALA A 7 27.34 -10.16 -30.58
N PRO A 8 26.35 -9.36 -30.21
CA PRO A 8 26.13 -9.03 -28.82
C PRO A 8 25.74 -10.30 -28.02
N ARG A 9 26.37 -10.46 -26.86
CA ARG A 9 26.13 -11.59 -25.95
C ARG A 9 24.66 -11.56 -25.51
N GLY A 10 23.93 -12.63 -25.86
CA GLY A 10 22.58 -12.86 -25.38
C GLY A 10 22.51 -12.82 -23.87
N PHE A 11 21.47 -12.22 -23.36
CA PHE A 11 21.16 -12.18 -21.92
C PHE A 11 20.99 -13.62 -21.41
N VAL A 12 21.82 -14.00 -20.45
CA VAL A 12 21.72 -15.29 -19.76
C VAL A 12 20.57 -15.18 -18.79
N VAL A 13 19.45 -15.82 -19.13
CA VAL A 13 18.37 -16.10 -18.16
C VAL A 13 18.95 -17.05 -17.11
N ARG A 14 19.23 -16.56 -15.91
CA ARG A 14 19.48 -17.42 -14.76
C ARG A 14 18.14 -18.05 -14.35
N SER A 15 17.88 -19.23 -14.85
CA SER A 15 16.83 -20.09 -14.34
C SER A 15 17.17 -20.40 -12.88
N LEU A 16 16.42 -19.85 -11.95
CA LEU A 16 16.41 -20.28 -10.56
C LEU A 16 15.42 -21.44 -10.44
N ALA A 17 15.88 -22.49 -9.73
CA ALA A 17 15.00 -23.58 -9.31
C ALA A 17 13.78 -23.00 -8.58
N PRO A 18 12.57 -23.54 -8.76
CA PRO A 18 11.40 -23.09 -8.04
C PRO A 18 11.68 -23.19 -6.55
N LEU A 19 11.46 -22.10 -5.82
CA LEU A 19 11.34 -22.16 -4.36
C LEU A 19 10.20 -23.14 -4.07
N GLU A 20 10.53 -24.35 -3.65
CA GLU A 20 9.58 -25.31 -3.10
C GLU A 20 9.00 -24.71 -1.81
N THR A 21 8.02 -23.83 -1.97
CA THR A 21 7.14 -23.48 -0.87
C THR A 21 6.16 -24.64 -0.70
N ARG A 22 6.24 -25.34 0.43
CA ARG A 22 5.11 -26.13 0.93
C ARG A 22 3.86 -25.22 0.77
N ARG A 23 3.02 -25.55 -0.20
CA ARG A 23 1.64 -25.06 -0.25
C ARG A 23 0.95 -25.68 0.96
N GLU A 24 0.93 -25.00 2.08
CA GLU A 24 -0.19 -25.15 2.98
C GLU A 24 -1.40 -24.75 2.14
N GLU A 25 -2.38 -25.63 2.00
CA GLU A 25 -3.68 -25.36 1.40
C GLU A 25 -4.40 -24.33 2.28
N THR A 26 -3.99 -23.08 2.16
CA THR A 26 -4.75 -21.96 2.70
C THR A 26 -6.01 -21.87 1.84
N ALA A 27 -7.16 -22.06 2.45
CA ALA A 27 -8.45 -21.87 1.81
C ALA A 27 -8.44 -20.53 1.08
N MET A 28 -8.67 -20.55 -0.24
CA MET A 28 -8.68 -19.35 -1.07
C MET A 28 -9.84 -18.45 -0.63
N HIS A 29 -9.51 -17.31 -0.05
CA HIS A 29 -10.50 -16.30 0.33
C HIS A 29 -10.77 -15.35 -0.84
N ASP A 30 -12.04 -15.18 -1.23
CA ASP A 30 -12.46 -14.13 -2.15
C ASP A 30 -12.76 -12.87 -1.33
N HIS A 31 -11.95 -11.81 -1.51
CA HIS A 31 -12.13 -10.54 -0.79
C HIS A 31 -13.52 -9.92 -1.01
N ARG A 32 -14.17 -10.16 -2.17
CA ARG A 32 -15.50 -9.61 -2.48
C ARG A 32 -16.58 -10.21 -1.59
N LYS A 33 -16.52 -11.53 -1.39
CA LYS A 33 -17.45 -12.26 -0.54
C LYS A 33 -17.14 -11.98 0.93
N LEU A 34 -15.91 -12.25 1.33
CA LEU A 34 -15.47 -12.14 2.72
C LEU A 34 -15.55 -10.70 3.23
N GLY A 35 -15.15 -9.71 2.41
CA GLY A 35 -15.21 -8.30 2.78
C GLY A 35 -16.62 -7.82 3.09
N ARG A 36 -17.63 -8.28 2.32
CA ARG A 36 -19.04 -7.99 2.61
C ARG A 36 -19.56 -8.74 3.86
N GLU A 37 -19.23 -10.02 4.00
CA GLU A 37 -19.58 -10.81 5.18
C GLU A 37 -19.02 -10.22 6.48
N LEU A 38 -17.83 -9.61 6.41
CA LEU A 38 -17.19 -8.96 7.53
C LEU A 38 -17.58 -7.47 7.69
N GLY A 39 -18.45 -6.93 6.87
CA GLY A 39 -18.86 -5.53 6.95
C GLY A 39 -17.73 -4.54 6.66
N LEU A 40 -16.79 -4.85 5.76
CA LEU A 40 -15.64 -4.00 5.47
C LEU A 40 -15.93 -2.99 4.35
N PHE A 41 -16.64 -3.39 3.31
CA PHE A 41 -17.04 -2.54 2.19
C PHE A 41 -18.26 -3.12 1.48
N ASP A 42 -18.90 -2.29 0.69
CA ASP A 42 -19.98 -2.74 -0.20
C ASP A 42 -20.02 -1.87 -1.47
N THR A 43 -20.95 -2.20 -2.37
CA THR A 43 -21.21 -1.51 -3.63
C THR A 43 -22.71 -1.30 -3.77
N ASP A 44 -23.13 -0.19 -4.38
CA ASP A 44 -24.53 0.10 -4.65
C ASP A 44 -24.72 0.49 -6.12
N PRO A 45 -25.76 -0.02 -6.83
CA PRO A 45 -26.05 0.34 -8.21
C PRO A 45 -26.25 1.85 -8.43
N LEU A 46 -26.74 2.59 -7.44
CA LEU A 46 -26.93 4.05 -7.53
C LEU A 46 -25.63 4.81 -7.46
N ILE A 47 -24.63 4.27 -6.76
CA ILE A 47 -23.27 4.83 -6.74
C ILE A 47 -22.54 4.49 -8.04
N GLY A 48 -22.71 3.25 -8.52
CA GLY A 48 -22.19 2.80 -9.80
C GLY A 48 -21.11 1.72 -9.72
N SER A 49 -20.91 1.03 -10.83
CA SER A 49 -19.94 -0.06 -10.93
C SER A 49 -18.50 0.44 -10.76
N GLY A 50 -17.71 -0.30 -9.99
CA GLY A 50 -16.29 0.06 -9.72
C GLY A 50 -16.11 1.21 -8.75
N LEU A 51 -17.15 1.56 -8.00
CA LEU A 51 -17.17 2.61 -6.98
C LEU A 51 -17.58 2.02 -5.62
N PRO A 52 -16.74 1.18 -5.00
CA PRO A 52 -17.01 0.64 -3.67
C PRO A 52 -16.98 1.73 -2.61
N TYR A 53 -17.77 1.55 -1.54
CA TYR A 53 -17.72 2.39 -0.36
C TYR A 53 -17.31 1.58 0.88
N TRP A 54 -16.63 2.25 1.80
CA TRP A 54 -16.12 1.63 3.02
C TRP A 54 -17.18 1.65 4.11
N LEU A 55 -17.37 0.50 4.75
CA LEU A 55 -18.16 0.39 5.98
C LEU A 55 -17.26 0.68 7.19
N PRO A 56 -17.81 0.87 8.41
CA PRO A 56 -17.02 1.33 9.55
C PRO A 56 -15.74 0.52 9.82
N ASP A 57 -15.82 -0.81 9.83
CA ASP A 57 -14.65 -1.67 10.08
C ASP A 57 -13.63 -1.60 8.95
N GLY A 58 -14.09 -1.55 7.70
CA GLY A 58 -13.21 -1.33 6.56
C GLY A 58 -12.55 0.04 6.57
N ALA A 59 -13.28 1.07 7.00
CA ALA A 59 -12.74 2.42 7.16
C ALA A 59 -11.62 2.46 8.22
N VAL A 60 -11.75 1.71 9.32
CA VAL A 60 -10.69 1.57 10.32
C VAL A 60 -9.43 0.94 9.73
N ILE A 61 -9.58 -0.17 8.97
CA ILE A 61 -8.43 -0.83 8.31
C ILE A 61 -7.75 0.13 7.36
N ARG A 62 -8.54 0.79 6.50
CA ARG A 62 -8.07 1.78 5.53
C ARG A 62 -7.30 2.90 6.22
N HIS A 63 -7.88 3.53 7.23
CA HIS A 63 -7.28 4.64 7.97
C HIS A 63 -5.97 4.22 8.64
N THR A 64 -5.97 3.08 9.33
CA THR A 64 -4.77 2.53 9.98
C THR A 64 -3.64 2.24 8.97
N LEU A 65 -3.98 1.73 7.79
CA LEU A 65 -3.02 1.50 6.71
C LEU A 65 -2.47 2.82 6.16
N GLU A 66 -3.32 3.82 5.96
CA GLU A 66 -2.93 5.16 5.50
C GLU A 66 -2.00 5.85 6.51
N GLU A 67 -2.29 5.76 7.81
CA GLU A 67 -1.42 6.29 8.87
C GLU A 67 -0.05 5.59 8.88
N TYR A 68 -0.05 4.25 8.75
CA TYR A 68 1.18 3.47 8.67
C TYR A 68 2.09 3.98 7.54
N ILE A 69 1.53 4.17 6.35
CA ILE A 69 2.28 4.63 5.19
C ILE A 69 2.78 6.07 5.37
N ARG A 70 1.93 6.98 5.86
CA ARG A 70 2.36 8.37 6.14
C ARG A 70 3.49 8.42 7.15
N ASP A 71 3.46 7.56 8.18
CA ASP A 71 4.53 7.46 9.17
C ASP A 71 5.84 6.95 8.55
N ALA A 72 5.77 5.90 7.73
CA ALA A 72 6.91 5.36 7.03
C ALA A 72 7.55 6.40 6.10
N GLU A 73 6.73 7.11 5.33
CA GLU A 73 7.16 8.18 4.42
C GLU A 73 7.81 9.35 5.15
N ARG A 74 7.21 9.84 6.27
CA ARG A 74 7.80 10.92 7.06
C ARG A 74 9.18 10.57 7.60
N ARG A 75 9.38 9.33 8.06
CA ARG A 75 10.69 8.85 8.55
C ARG A 75 11.76 8.83 7.47
N GLU A 76 11.37 8.63 6.22
CA GLU A 76 12.25 8.65 5.05
C GLU A 76 12.36 10.06 4.41
N GLY A 77 11.85 11.09 5.08
CA GLY A 77 11.98 12.49 4.65
C GLY A 77 11.03 12.91 3.54
N TYR A 78 9.95 12.17 3.28
CA TYR A 78 8.90 12.60 2.36
C TYR A 78 8.05 13.70 2.97
N ARG A 79 7.70 14.68 2.15
CA ARG A 79 6.76 15.77 2.50
C ARG A 79 5.42 15.49 1.85
N HIS A 80 4.37 15.43 2.67
CA HIS A 80 3.02 15.20 2.16
C HIS A 80 2.43 16.49 1.61
N VAL A 81 1.75 16.35 0.48
CA VAL A 81 1.00 17.41 -0.19
C VAL A 81 -0.44 16.95 -0.43
N TYR A 82 -1.29 17.91 -0.77
CA TYR A 82 -2.65 17.68 -1.22
C TYR A 82 -2.90 18.49 -2.48
N SER A 83 -3.31 17.83 -3.54
CA SER A 83 -3.61 18.45 -4.81
C SER A 83 -5.05 18.16 -5.25
N PRO A 84 -5.69 19.05 -6.03
CA PRO A 84 -7.07 18.87 -6.45
C PRO A 84 -7.21 17.65 -7.37
N VAL A 85 -8.38 16.99 -7.31
CA VAL A 85 -8.70 15.83 -8.16
C VAL A 85 -9.09 16.22 -9.58
N LEU A 86 -9.34 17.52 -9.81
CA LEU A 86 -9.64 18.10 -11.12
C LEU A 86 -8.44 18.89 -11.63
N GLY A 87 -8.22 18.84 -12.93
CA GLY A 87 -7.25 19.69 -13.62
C GLY A 87 -7.76 20.05 -15.00
N LYS A 88 -7.26 21.13 -15.60
CA LYS A 88 -7.56 21.46 -16.99
C LYS A 88 -7.01 20.34 -17.90
N ARG A 89 -7.70 20.03 -18.98
CA ARG A 89 -7.27 19.06 -19.99
C ARG A 89 -5.84 19.34 -20.47
N GLU A 90 -5.48 20.62 -20.67
CA GLU A 90 -4.15 21.06 -21.05
C GLU A 90 -3.02 20.50 -20.16
N LEU A 91 -3.25 20.35 -18.85
CA LEU A 91 -2.29 19.75 -17.93
C LEU A 91 -1.93 18.31 -18.33
N TYR A 92 -2.91 17.57 -18.84
CA TYR A 92 -2.74 16.18 -19.25
C TYR A 92 -2.25 16.08 -20.69
N GLU A 93 -2.44 17.08 -21.51
CA GLU A 93 -1.79 17.25 -22.82
C GLU A 93 -0.30 17.48 -22.66
N ILE A 94 0.10 18.42 -21.80
CA ILE A 94 1.51 18.71 -21.47
C ILE A 94 2.22 17.46 -20.92
N SER A 95 1.61 16.74 -19.99
CA SER A 95 2.22 15.54 -19.40
C SER A 95 2.22 14.31 -20.29
N GLY A 96 1.57 14.36 -21.48
CA GLY A 96 1.44 13.24 -22.40
C GLY A 96 0.33 12.24 -22.05
N HIS A 97 -0.34 12.36 -20.91
CA HIS A 97 -1.42 11.42 -20.54
C HIS A 97 -2.57 11.46 -21.54
N TRP A 98 -2.91 12.63 -22.07
CA TRP A 98 -3.99 12.76 -23.04
C TRP A 98 -3.70 12.00 -24.34
N SER A 99 -2.46 12.02 -24.81
CA SER A 99 -2.05 11.36 -26.06
C SER A 99 -1.85 9.86 -25.93
N HIS A 100 -1.48 9.37 -24.74
CA HIS A 100 -1.09 7.97 -24.53
C HIS A 100 -2.03 7.18 -23.65
N TYR A 101 -3.01 7.85 -22.99
CA TYR A 101 -3.82 7.25 -21.93
C TYR A 101 -5.29 7.71 -21.93
N SER A 102 -5.75 8.45 -22.97
CA SER A 102 -7.09 9.03 -23.04
C SER A 102 -8.21 8.01 -22.93
N ASP A 103 -8.02 6.79 -23.44
CA ASP A 103 -9.03 5.74 -23.43
C ASP A 103 -9.39 5.27 -22.01
N ASP A 104 -8.47 5.44 -21.05
CA ASP A 104 -8.65 5.12 -19.65
C ASP A 104 -9.09 6.33 -18.80
N MET A 105 -9.21 7.53 -19.40
CA MET A 105 -9.62 8.74 -18.69
C MET A 105 -11.14 8.92 -18.74
N PHE A 106 -11.70 9.50 -17.68
CA PHE A 106 -13.09 9.99 -17.74
C PHE A 106 -13.22 11.11 -18.76
N PRO A 107 -14.38 11.21 -19.46
CA PRO A 107 -14.63 12.29 -20.40
C PRO A 107 -14.44 13.66 -19.75
N PRO A 108 -13.94 14.66 -20.49
CA PRO A 108 -13.83 16.02 -19.98
C PRO A 108 -15.20 16.60 -19.67
N MET A 109 -15.24 17.47 -18.66
CA MET A 109 -16.41 18.28 -18.27
C MET A 109 -16.19 19.70 -18.73
N ASP A 110 -17.23 20.35 -19.26
CA ASP A 110 -17.19 21.78 -19.55
C ASP A 110 -17.45 22.59 -18.27
N LEU A 111 -16.58 23.53 -18.00
CA LEU A 111 -16.69 24.46 -16.88
C LEU A 111 -16.49 25.90 -17.39
N GLY A 112 -17.59 26.52 -17.85
CA GLY A 112 -17.55 27.90 -18.33
C GLY A 112 -16.66 28.11 -19.57
N GLY A 113 -16.63 27.15 -20.49
CA GLY A 113 -15.83 27.17 -21.71
C GLY A 113 -14.42 26.57 -21.53
N GLU A 114 -14.04 26.15 -20.33
CA GLU A 114 -12.81 25.38 -20.08
C GLU A 114 -13.13 23.90 -19.92
N GLN A 115 -12.28 23.04 -20.46
CA GLN A 115 -12.38 21.60 -20.25
C GLN A 115 -11.58 21.17 -19.03
N VAL A 116 -12.25 20.59 -18.03
CA VAL A 116 -11.64 20.00 -16.85
C VAL A 116 -11.82 18.48 -16.84
N VAL A 117 -10.86 17.77 -16.28
CA VAL A 117 -10.79 16.31 -16.27
C VAL A 117 -10.55 15.81 -14.86
N LEU A 118 -11.19 14.69 -14.50
CA LEU A 118 -10.77 13.92 -13.32
C LEU A 118 -9.38 13.34 -13.57
N ARG A 119 -8.45 13.58 -12.65
CA ARG A 119 -7.05 13.19 -12.83
C ARG A 119 -6.87 11.67 -12.93
N PRO A 120 -6.19 11.14 -13.97
CA PRO A 120 -5.86 9.71 -14.08
C PRO A 120 -4.63 9.32 -13.28
N SER A 121 -3.84 10.34 -12.82
CA SER A 121 -2.58 10.18 -12.09
C SER A 121 -2.22 11.46 -11.34
N LEU A 122 -1.31 11.38 -10.36
CA LEU A 122 -0.91 12.51 -9.51
C LEU A 122 0.33 13.24 -10.04
N CYS A 123 1.14 12.59 -10.87
CA CYS A 123 2.43 13.11 -11.33
C CYS A 123 2.37 14.51 -11.96
N PRO A 124 1.38 14.89 -12.80
CA PRO A 124 1.33 16.25 -13.35
C PRO A 124 1.16 17.33 -12.28
N HIS A 125 0.36 17.05 -11.25
CA HIS A 125 0.17 17.97 -10.13
C HIS A 125 1.46 18.12 -9.30
N HIS A 126 2.17 17.03 -9.03
CA HIS A 126 3.44 17.07 -8.30
C HIS A 126 4.54 17.80 -9.09
N ALA A 127 4.55 17.66 -10.42
CA ALA A 127 5.42 18.45 -11.29
C ALA A 127 5.15 19.97 -11.16
N LEU A 128 3.86 20.38 -11.11
CA LEU A 128 3.48 21.77 -10.87
C LEU A 128 3.84 22.25 -9.46
N ILE A 129 3.71 21.40 -8.44
CA ILE A 129 4.14 21.71 -7.07
C ILE A 129 5.65 21.95 -7.05
N TYR A 130 6.45 21.09 -7.67
CA TYR A 130 7.88 21.32 -7.82
C TYR A 130 8.17 22.63 -8.54
N ARG A 131 7.51 22.91 -9.68
CA ARG A 131 7.71 24.10 -10.50
C ARG A 131 7.29 25.40 -9.81
N SER A 132 6.48 25.33 -8.74
CA SER A 132 5.93 26.51 -8.07
C SER A 132 6.97 27.44 -7.45
N ARG A 133 8.21 26.99 -7.28
CA ARG A 133 9.36 27.78 -6.79
C ARG A 133 10.67 27.29 -7.40
N SER A 134 11.71 28.12 -7.25
CA SER A 134 13.08 27.74 -7.64
C SER A 134 13.67 26.76 -6.61
N HIS A 135 14.52 25.86 -7.07
CA HIS A 135 15.22 24.87 -6.26
C HIS A 135 16.73 24.95 -6.47
N SER A 136 17.50 24.73 -5.41
CA SER A 136 18.94 24.53 -5.47
C SER A 136 19.26 23.02 -5.45
N TYR A 137 20.39 22.62 -6.05
CA TYR A 137 20.89 21.24 -5.95
C TYR A 137 21.02 20.74 -4.51
N ARG A 138 21.22 21.66 -3.54
CA ARG A 138 21.32 21.33 -2.11
C ARG A 138 20.00 20.90 -1.48
N GLU A 139 18.88 21.19 -2.12
CA GLU A 139 17.54 20.79 -1.68
C GLU A 139 17.15 19.42 -2.23
N LEU A 140 17.93 18.89 -3.18
CA LEU A 140 17.66 17.59 -3.80
C LEU A 140 18.37 16.46 -3.03
N PRO A 141 17.74 15.29 -2.88
CA PRO A 141 16.45 14.91 -3.47
C PRO A 141 15.26 15.56 -2.74
N LEU A 142 14.29 16.08 -3.49
CA LEU A 142 13.02 16.54 -2.96
C LEU A 142 11.97 15.41 -3.12
N ARG A 143 11.48 14.90 -2.00
CA ARG A 143 10.52 13.78 -1.96
C ARG A 143 9.14 14.31 -1.61
N VAL A 144 8.18 14.17 -2.53
CA VAL A 144 6.79 14.62 -2.39
C VAL A 144 5.88 13.41 -2.42
N ALA A 145 5.01 13.26 -1.43
CA ALA A 145 4.08 12.13 -1.31
C ALA A 145 2.63 12.60 -1.16
N GLU A 146 1.70 11.85 -1.73
CA GLU A 146 0.27 12.07 -1.56
C GLU A 146 -0.46 10.72 -1.53
N LEU A 147 -1.30 10.52 -0.51
CA LEU A 147 -2.38 9.55 -0.60
C LEU A 147 -3.52 10.24 -1.33
N GLY A 148 -3.53 10.11 -2.64
CA GLY A 148 -4.37 10.93 -3.51
C GLY A 148 -5.41 10.13 -4.30
N GLY A 149 -6.61 10.71 -4.41
CA GLY A 149 -7.65 10.17 -5.30
C GLY A 149 -7.26 10.33 -6.76
N MET A 150 -7.38 9.28 -7.56
CA MET A 150 -7.30 9.33 -9.01
C MET A 150 -8.42 8.48 -9.63
N TYR A 151 -8.73 8.73 -10.90
CA TYR A 151 -9.94 8.21 -11.52
C TYR A 151 -9.64 7.63 -12.90
N ARG A 152 -10.13 6.41 -13.15
CA ARG A 152 -9.98 5.72 -14.44
C ARG A 152 -11.30 5.18 -14.92
N SER A 153 -11.61 5.43 -16.19
CA SER A 153 -12.85 5.01 -16.86
C SER A 153 -12.86 3.53 -17.23
N GLU A 154 -12.35 2.68 -16.36
CA GLU A 154 -12.22 1.24 -16.57
C GLU A 154 -13.47 0.60 -17.22
N LEU A 155 -13.26 -0.29 -18.19
CA LEU A 155 -14.36 -1.07 -18.79
C LEU A 155 -15.03 -1.94 -17.74
N SER A 156 -16.35 -2.09 -17.80
CA SER A 156 -17.12 -2.85 -16.80
C SER A 156 -16.66 -4.30 -16.65
N GLY A 157 -16.22 -4.94 -17.74
CA GLY A 157 -15.77 -6.34 -17.73
C GLY A 157 -14.43 -6.59 -17.03
N VAL A 158 -13.65 -5.54 -16.70
CA VAL A 158 -12.35 -5.68 -16.02
C VAL A 158 -12.42 -5.30 -14.54
N LEU A 159 -13.56 -4.80 -14.05
CA LEU A 159 -13.73 -4.42 -12.65
C LEU A 159 -13.69 -5.65 -11.74
N GLY A 160 -13.06 -5.54 -10.58
CA GLY A 160 -12.80 -6.68 -9.70
C GLY A 160 -12.89 -6.37 -8.20
N GLY A 161 -14.08 -6.03 -7.70
CA GLY A 161 -14.23 -5.70 -6.27
C GLY A 161 -13.35 -4.51 -5.88
N LEU A 162 -12.44 -4.69 -4.92
CA LEU A 162 -11.43 -3.69 -4.55
C LEU A 162 -10.14 -3.77 -5.38
N THR A 163 -9.89 -4.86 -6.12
CA THR A 163 -8.62 -5.02 -6.87
C THR A 163 -8.54 -4.14 -8.10
N ARG A 164 -9.67 -3.82 -8.73
CA ARG A 164 -9.75 -2.91 -9.88
C ARG A 164 -11.00 -2.05 -9.81
N VAL A 165 -10.82 -0.79 -9.52
CA VAL A 165 -11.87 0.20 -9.24
C VAL A 165 -11.70 1.43 -10.13
N ARG A 166 -12.76 2.25 -10.25
CA ARG A 166 -12.75 3.50 -11.04
C ARG A 166 -12.31 4.71 -10.23
N ALA A 167 -12.58 4.72 -8.92
CA ALA A 167 -12.06 5.70 -7.98
C ALA A 167 -10.98 5.03 -7.12
N ILE A 168 -9.76 5.48 -7.25
CA ILE A 168 -8.56 4.85 -6.70
C ILE A 168 -7.92 5.80 -5.70
N GLN A 169 -7.68 5.34 -4.48
CA GLN A 169 -6.85 6.05 -3.52
C GLN A 169 -5.42 5.50 -3.64
N LEU A 170 -4.56 6.23 -4.34
CA LEU A 170 -3.20 5.78 -4.61
C LEU A 170 -2.22 6.28 -3.56
N ASN A 171 -1.36 5.38 -3.07
CA ASN A 171 -0.15 5.77 -2.36
C ASN A 171 0.93 6.15 -3.38
N ASP A 172 1.01 7.41 -3.72
CA ASP A 172 1.90 7.89 -4.76
C ASP A 172 2.92 8.89 -4.22
N ALA A 173 4.13 8.84 -4.77
CA ALA A 173 5.13 9.85 -4.50
C ALA A 173 6.08 10.04 -5.68
N HIS A 174 6.61 11.26 -5.76
CA HIS A 174 7.55 11.68 -6.79
C HIS A 174 8.78 12.26 -6.12
N ILE A 175 9.94 11.73 -6.50
CA ILE A 175 11.24 12.16 -6.02
C ILE A 175 11.92 12.93 -7.14
N PHE A 176 12.13 14.22 -6.93
CA PHE A 176 12.89 15.05 -7.85
C PHE A 176 14.34 15.05 -7.39
N CYS A 177 15.23 14.55 -8.22
CA CYS A 177 16.61 14.33 -7.83
C CYS A 177 17.59 14.64 -8.98
N THR A 178 18.87 14.75 -8.66
CA THR A 178 19.93 14.82 -9.66
C THR A 178 20.14 13.42 -10.28
N LEU A 179 20.80 13.37 -11.42
CA LEU A 179 21.02 12.11 -12.14
C LEU A 179 21.80 11.08 -11.33
N ASP A 180 22.79 11.51 -10.58
CA ASP A 180 23.64 10.67 -9.72
C ASP A 180 22.90 10.16 -8.47
N GLN A 181 21.80 10.80 -8.06
CA GLN A 181 20.97 10.37 -6.95
C GLN A 181 19.94 9.29 -7.33
N VAL A 182 19.62 9.11 -8.61
CA VAL A 182 18.52 8.23 -9.07
C VAL A 182 18.64 6.81 -8.53
N ALA A 183 19.84 6.21 -8.62
CA ALA A 183 20.03 4.83 -8.18
C ALA A 183 19.81 4.68 -6.66
N ALA A 184 20.27 5.62 -5.87
CA ALA A 184 20.05 5.62 -4.42
C ALA A 184 18.58 5.81 -4.05
N GLU A 185 17.87 6.70 -4.73
CA GLU A 185 16.45 6.95 -4.49
C GLU A 185 15.58 5.75 -4.90
N ALA A 186 15.87 5.14 -6.04
CA ALA A 186 15.17 3.93 -6.48
C ALA A 186 15.42 2.74 -5.52
N ALA A 187 16.65 2.56 -5.06
CA ALA A 187 16.99 1.54 -4.07
C ALA A 187 16.29 1.79 -2.72
N GLY A 188 16.27 3.04 -2.25
CA GLY A 188 15.54 3.44 -1.04
C GLY A 188 14.05 3.17 -1.13
N ALA A 189 13.42 3.48 -2.28
CA ALA A 189 12.02 3.18 -2.54
C ALA A 189 11.75 1.66 -2.51
N LEU A 190 12.61 0.85 -3.11
CA LEU A 190 12.48 -0.61 -3.10
C LEU A 190 12.61 -1.18 -1.67
N GLU A 191 13.51 -0.63 -0.86
CA GLU A 191 13.66 -1.04 0.54
C GLU A 191 12.44 -0.62 1.39
N MET A 192 11.84 0.53 1.14
CA MET A 192 10.58 0.91 1.78
C MET A 192 9.45 -0.08 1.44
N ILE A 193 9.36 -0.53 0.19
CA ILE A 193 8.39 -1.56 -0.23
C ILE A 193 8.64 -2.86 0.55
N ARG A 194 9.89 -3.32 0.66
CA ARG A 194 10.23 -4.55 1.39
C ARG A 194 9.83 -4.48 2.88
N ARG A 195 10.12 -3.34 3.53
CA ARG A 195 9.74 -3.10 4.93
C ARG A 195 8.23 -3.05 5.12
N ALA A 196 7.50 -2.40 4.21
CA ALA A 196 6.05 -2.36 4.26
C ALA A 196 5.44 -3.76 4.09
N TYR A 197 5.95 -4.53 3.15
CA TYR A 197 5.50 -5.91 2.93
C TYR A 197 5.75 -6.80 4.14
N ALA A 198 6.92 -6.67 4.79
CA ALA A 198 7.21 -7.40 6.01
C ALA A 198 6.24 -7.05 7.15
N ALA A 199 5.94 -5.76 7.35
CA ALA A 199 4.99 -5.30 8.38
C ALA A 199 3.53 -5.74 8.10
N LEU A 200 3.15 -5.81 6.81
CA LEU A 200 1.82 -6.18 6.36
C LEU A 200 1.67 -7.71 6.12
N GLY A 201 2.73 -8.49 6.26
CA GLY A 201 2.71 -9.94 5.97
C GLY A 201 2.51 -10.25 4.49
N ILE A 202 2.78 -9.30 3.59
CA ILE A 202 2.66 -9.47 2.15
C ILE A 202 3.90 -10.21 1.63
N ARG A 203 3.69 -11.22 0.80
CA ARG A 203 4.77 -11.97 0.16
C ARG A 203 4.76 -11.69 -1.35
N PRO A 204 5.80 -11.03 -1.88
CA PRO A 204 5.91 -10.86 -3.32
C PRO A 204 6.17 -12.21 -3.98
N VAL A 205 5.53 -12.44 -5.13
CA VAL A 205 5.76 -13.64 -5.93
C VAL A 205 6.85 -13.42 -6.97
N ARG A 206 7.03 -12.16 -7.41
CA ARG A 206 8.01 -11.82 -8.43
C ARG A 206 8.36 -10.32 -8.40
N TYR A 207 9.61 -10.00 -8.72
CA TYR A 207 10.04 -8.68 -9.13
C TYR A 207 10.18 -8.66 -10.65
N ARG A 208 9.67 -7.64 -11.29
CA ARG A 208 9.66 -7.51 -12.75
C ARG A 208 10.28 -6.19 -13.16
N LEU A 209 11.27 -6.24 -14.04
CA LEU A 209 11.76 -5.06 -14.76
C LEU A 209 10.93 -4.92 -16.03
N SER A 210 10.01 -3.97 -16.02
CA SER A 210 9.08 -3.72 -17.12
C SER A 210 9.69 -2.75 -18.14
N LEU A 211 9.86 -3.23 -19.35
CA LEU A 211 10.53 -2.56 -20.46
C LEU A 211 9.51 -2.12 -21.52
N PRO A 212 9.87 -1.15 -22.40
CA PRO A 212 9.01 -0.78 -23.52
C PRO A 212 8.92 -1.94 -24.51
N GLY A 213 7.75 -2.08 -25.11
CA GLY A 213 7.52 -3.03 -26.20
C GLY A 213 7.53 -2.33 -27.56
N ALA A 214 7.23 -3.09 -28.61
CA ALA A 214 7.02 -2.55 -29.94
C ALA A 214 5.72 -1.72 -30.03
N GLY A 215 5.75 -0.58 -30.74
CA GLY A 215 4.57 0.24 -31.02
C GLY A 215 4.66 1.68 -30.52
N GLY A 216 3.70 2.53 -30.96
CA GLY A 216 3.67 3.97 -30.71
C GLY A 216 3.20 4.41 -29.32
N LYS A 217 2.98 3.48 -28.41
CA LYS A 217 2.52 3.73 -27.02
C LYS A 217 3.57 4.46 -26.18
N TYR A 218 4.84 4.33 -26.52
CA TYR A 218 5.96 4.80 -25.71
C TYR A 218 6.58 6.07 -26.30
N VAL A 219 7.09 6.94 -25.42
CA VAL A 219 7.81 8.14 -25.82
C VAL A 219 9.04 7.77 -26.68
N ALA A 220 9.21 8.45 -27.83
CA ALA A 220 10.28 8.20 -28.78
C ALA A 220 11.60 8.86 -28.31
N ALA A 221 12.25 8.30 -27.29
CA ALA A 221 13.48 8.81 -26.70
C ALA A 221 14.46 7.66 -26.35
N PRO A 222 15.11 7.00 -27.35
CA PRO A 222 15.90 5.78 -27.13
C PRO A 222 17.02 5.92 -26.11
N GLU A 223 17.70 7.06 -26.06
CA GLU A 223 18.76 7.31 -25.09
C GLU A 223 18.24 7.38 -23.67
N MET A 224 17.11 8.03 -23.45
CA MET A 224 16.43 8.10 -22.17
C MET A 224 16.07 6.68 -21.69
N TRP A 225 15.45 5.87 -22.55
CA TRP A 225 15.09 4.49 -22.25
C TRP A 225 16.31 3.66 -21.85
N ARG A 226 17.39 3.75 -22.62
CA ARG A 226 18.63 3.01 -22.31
C ARG A 226 19.20 3.37 -20.96
N ARG A 227 19.26 4.67 -20.63
CA ARG A 227 19.81 5.17 -19.36
C ARG A 227 18.94 4.77 -18.18
N ALA A 228 17.62 5.00 -18.27
CA ALA A 228 16.68 4.63 -17.20
C ALA A 228 16.66 3.12 -16.94
N THR A 229 16.67 2.31 -18.01
CA THR A 229 16.75 0.84 -17.88
C THR A 229 18.03 0.41 -17.19
N ALA A 230 19.18 0.95 -17.58
CA ALA A 230 20.47 0.62 -16.96
C ALA A 230 20.50 0.95 -15.47
N MET A 231 19.90 2.09 -15.07
CA MET A 231 19.80 2.48 -13.65
C MET A 231 18.95 1.51 -12.84
N LEU A 232 17.76 1.13 -13.33
CA LEU A 232 16.88 0.18 -12.63
C LEU A 232 17.46 -1.23 -12.61
N THR A 233 18.17 -1.65 -13.66
CA THR A 233 18.91 -2.92 -13.70
C THR A 233 19.99 -2.95 -12.63
N ASP A 234 20.82 -1.91 -12.51
CA ASP A 234 21.86 -1.81 -11.50
C ASP A 234 21.27 -1.86 -10.06
N VAL A 235 20.14 -1.21 -9.83
CA VAL A 235 19.42 -1.26 -8.55
C VAL A 235 18.98 -2.68 -8.22
N LEU A 236 18.38 -3.40 -9.16
CA LEU A 236 17.94 -4.78 -8.97
C LEU A 236 19.12 -5.72 -8.74
N ASP A 237 20.17 -5.61 -9.54
CA ASP A 237 21.38 -6.44 -9.42
C ASP A 237 22.05 -6.27 -8.06
N ARG A 238 22.17 -5.03 -7.57
CA ARG A 238 22.76 -4.73 -6.24
C ARG A 238 21.86 -5.15 -5.08
N SER A 239 20.53 -5.18 -5.30
CA SER A 239 19.59 -5.61 -4.25
C SER A 239 19.65 -7.11 -3.96
N GLY A 240 20.26 -7.91 -4.86
CA GLY A 240 20.30 -9.37 -4.78
C GLY A 240 18.94 -10.04 -5.00
N LEU A 241 17.93 -9.28 -5.43
CA LEU A 241 16.59 -9.81 -5.72
C LEU A 241 16.59 -10.51 -7.08
N ALA A 242 15.96 -11.68 -7.14
CA ALA A 242 15.68 -12.32 -8.42
C ALA A 242 14.57 -11.55 -9.13
N TYR A 243 14.77 -11.22 -10.40
CA TYR A 243 13.80 -10.49 -11.22
C TYR A 243 13.75 -11.02 -12.65
N GLU A 244 12.67 -10.69 -13.33
CA GLU A 244 12.45 -10.99 -14.74
C GLU A 244 12.28 -9.68 -15.52
N ALA A 245 12.94 -9.58 -16.68
CA ALA A 245 12.74 -8.46 -17.60
C ALA A 245 11.64 -8.80 -18.61
N VAL A 246 10.60 -7.94 -18.70
CA VAL A 246 9.43 -8.17 -19.55
C VAL A 246 9.18 -6.94 -20.42
N GLU A 247 9.12 -7.14 -21.74
CA GLU A 247 8.78 -6.12 -22.71
C GLU A 247 7.26 -5.84 -22.76
N GLY A 248 6.89 -4.62 -23.13
CA GLY A 248 5.49 -4.23 -23.29
C GLY A 248 4.79 -3.73 -22.02
N GLU A 249 5.42 -3.82 -20.86
CA GLU A 249 4.84 -3.56 -19.57
C GLU A 249 5.27 -2.23 -18.93
N ALA A 250 6.19 -1.48 -19.56
CA ALA A 250 6.66 -0.18 -19.07
C ALA A 250 5.55 0.88 -19.03
N ALA A 251 5.76 1.95 -18.26
CA ALA A 251 4.99 3.18 -18.42
C ALA A 251 5.33 3.84 -19.77
N PHE A 252 4.45 4.68 -20.30
CA PHE A 252 4.72 5.31 -21.61
C PHE A 252 5.94 6.23 -21.56
N TYR A 253 6.31 6.73 -20.39
CA TYR A 253 7.40 7.68 -20.15
C TYR A 253 8.69 7.05 -19.59
N GLY A 254 8.71 5.77 -19.21
CA GLY A 254 9.91 5.15 -18.67
C GLY A 254 9.74 3.71 -18.19
N PRO A 255 10.86 3.01 -17.97
CA PRO A 255 10.88 1.66 -17.42
C PRO A 255 10.51 1.67 -15.93
N LYS A 256 10.10 0.52 -15.43
CA LYS A 256 9.69 0.38 -14.02
C LYS A 256 10.07 -0.97 -13.42
N ILE A 257 10.33 -0.97 -12.13
CA ILE A 257 10.33 -2.16 -11.29
C ILE A 257 8.91 -2.35 -10.77
N ASP A 258 8.28 -3.46 -11.12
CA ASP A 258 6.97 -3.86 -10.59
C ASP A 258 7.15 -5.00 -9.58
N VAL A 259 6.50 -4.87 -8.42
CA VAL A 259 6.46 -5.93 -7.41
C VAL A 259 5.12 -6.64 -7.52
N GLN A 260 5.15 -7.92 -7.92
CA GLN A 260 3.97 -8.73 -8.16
C GLN A 260 3.56 -9.47 -6.90
N ILE A 261 2.26 -9.49 -6.64
CA ILE A 261 1.60 -10.33 -5.63
C ILE A 261 0.64 -11.28 -6.32
N ALA A 262 0.30 -12.40 -5.67
CA ALA A 262 -0.76 -13.29 -6.13
C ALA A 262 -2.05 -13.03 -5.34
N ASP A 263 -3.19 -13.03 -6.02
CA ASP A 263 -4.50 -13.07 -5.38
C ASP A 263 -4.83 -14.48 -4.86
N GLY A 264 -5.95 -14.63 -4.16
CA GLY A 264 -6.44 -15.91 -3.66
C GLY A 264 -6.65 -16.99 -4.73
N ALA A 265 -6.76 -16.62 -6.01
CA ALA A 265 -6.85 -17.52 -7.15
C ALA A 265 -5.48 -17.83 -7.81
N GLY A 266 -4.39 -17.28 -7.26
CA GLY A 266 -3.04 -17.41 -7.82
C GLY A 266 -2.77 -16.53 -9.03
N ARG A 267 -3.64 -15.55 -9.35
CA ARG A 267 -3.41 -14.60 -10.44
C ARG A 267 -2.50 -13.50 -9.96
N GLU A 268 -1.48 -13.20 -10.77
CA GLU A 268 -0.54 -12.13 -10.45
C GLU A 268 -1.09 -10.74 -10.75
N ALA A 269 -0.77 -9.81 -9.88
CA ALA A 269 -1.06 -8.39 -10.06
C ALA A 269 0.05 -7.53 -9.47
N THR A 270 0.35 -6.40 -10.13
CA THR A 270 1.26 -5.40 -9.58
C THR A 270 0.62 -4.70 -8.39
N LEU A 271 1.31 -4.72 -7.25
CA LEU A 271 0.93 -3.93 -6.07
C LEU A 271 1.80 -2.68 -5.94
N SER A 272 3.12 -2.83 -6.04
CA SER A 272 4.06 -1.73 -5.84
C SER A 272 4.92 -1.48 -7.07
N THR A 273 5.38 -0.23 -7.23
CA THR A 273 6.20 0.14 -8.39
C THR A 273 7.26 1.19 -8.03
N VAL A 274 8.40 1.15 -8.76
CA VAL A 274 9.42 2.20 -8.80
C VAL A 274 9.75 2.47 -10.26
N GLN A 275 9.67 3.74 -10.69
CA GLN A 275 9.78 4.11 -12.12
C GLN A 275 10.74 5.29 -12.26
N VAL A 276 11.51 5.33 -13.34
CA VAL A 276 12.41 6.45 -13.66
C VAL A 276 11.89 7.19 -14.87
N ASP A 277 11.71 8.50 -14.72
CA ASP A 277 11.08 9.38 -15.68
C ASP A 277 11.98 10.59 -16.00
N PHE A 278 12.41 10.70 -17.22
CA PHE A 278 13.09 11.86 -17.79
C PHE A 278 12.14 12.76 -18.60
N HIS A 279 10.99 12.20 -19.00
CA HIS A 279 10.06 12.85 -19.91
C HIS A 279 9.27 13.98 -19.25
N GLN A 280 8.58 13.70 -18.12
CA GLN A 280 7.78 14.72 -17.49
C GLN A 280 8.58 15.94 -16.98
N PRO A 281 9.80 15.78 -16.39
CA PRO A 281 10.65 16.94 -16.10
C PRO A 281 10.94 17.81 -17.33
N GLU A 282 11.03 17.22 -18.51
CA GLU A 282 11.21 17.96 -19.77
C GLU A 282 9.92 18.68 -20.19
N GLN A 283 8.79 17.99 -20.19
CA GLN A 283 7.51 18.54 -20.63
C GLN A 283 7.05 19.73 -19.75
N PHE A 284 7.33 19.68 -18.45
CA PHE A 284 6.99 20.73 -17.50
C PHE A 284 8.09 21.79 -17.33
N ASP A 285 9.19 21.71 -18.10
CA ASP A 285 10.39 22.57 -17.97
C ASP A 285 10.88 22.69 -16.52
N LEU A 286 10.96 21.57 -15.82
CA LEU A 286 11.45 21.52 -14.44
C LEU A 286 12.97 21.76 -14.42
N HIS A 287 13.45 22.55 -13.47
CA HIS A 287 14.88 22.80 -13.31
C HIS A 287 15.25 23.08 -11.85
N TYR A 288 16.51 22.89 -11.55
CA TYR A 288 17.18 23.34 -10.34
C TYR A 288 18.47 24.10 -10.69
N ILE A 289 18.96 24.90 -9.75
CA ILE A 289 20.25 25.59 -9.91
C ILE A 289 21.35 24.67 -9.39
N GLY A 290 22.27 24.31 -10.27
CA GLY A 290 23.44 23.47 -9.97
C GLY A 290 24.54 24.18 -9.18
N PRO A 291 25.60 23.44 -8.80
CA PRO A 291 26.77 24.02 -8.13
C PRO A 291 27.55 25.02 -9.02
N ASP A 292 27.38 24.92 -10.32
CA ASP A 292 27.95 25.80 -11.34
C ASP A 292 27.12 27.10 -11.56
N GLY A 293 26.00 27.25 -10.82
CA GLY A 293 25.05 28.35 -11.00
C GLY A 293 24.14 28.21 -12.23
N GLY A 294 24.31 27.17 -13.03
CA GLY A 294 23.51 26.86 -14.20
C GLY A 294 22.17 26.19 -13.89
N ARG A 295 21.27 26.23 -14.88
CA ARG A 295 20.00 25.49 -14.83
C ARG A 295 20.20 24.05 -15.26
N HIS A 296 19.81 23.12 -14.41
CA HIS A 296 19.87 21.68 -14.68
C HIS A 296 18.47 21.07 -14.55
N ARG A 297 18.19 20.05 -15.36
CA ARG A 297 16.90 19.33 -15.30
C ARG A 297 16.99 18.21 -14.29
N PRO A 298 16.04 18.11 -13.33
CA PRO A 298 15.97 16.95 -12.43
C PRO A 298 15.50 15.71 -13.18
N VAL A 299 15.75 14.54 -12.60
CA VAL A 299 15.09 13.30 -12.93
C VAL A 299 13.94 13.12 -11.94
N MET A 300 12.83 12.54 -12.38
CA MET A 300 11.70 12.19 -11.52
C MET A 300 11.66 10.67 -11.31
N VAL A 301 11.68 10.25 -10.04
CA VAL A 301 11.44 8.86 -9.68
C VAL A 301 10.04 8.77 -9.09
N HIS A 302 9.17 8.01 -9.75
CA HIS A 302 7.83 7.70 -9.27
C HIS A 302 7.91 6.45 -8.41
N ARG A 303 7.18 6.42 -7.30
CA ARG A 303 7.06 5.20 -6.51
C ARG A 303 5.69 5.06 -5.86
N SER A 304 5.25 3.82 -5.72
CA SER A 304 4.10 3.44 -4.92
C SER A 304 4.46 2.26 -4.04
N ILE A 305 4.33 2.41 -2.70
CA ILE A 305 4.75 1.36 -1.75
C ILE A 305 3.71 0.26 -1.66
N ILE A 306 2.44 0.62 -1.62
CA ILE A 306 1.31 -0.33 -1.46
C ILE A 306 0.32 -0.25 -2.62
N GLY A 307 0.65 0.48 -3.69
CA GLY A 307 -0.30 0.71 -4.79
C GLY A 307 -1.54 1.47 -4.34
N SER A 308 -2.70 1.06 -4.80
CA SER A 308 -3.96 1.59 -4.30
C SER A 308 -4.31 0.97 -2.95
N VAL A 309 -4.90 1.79 -2.07
CA VAL A 309 -5.39 1.34 -0.76
C VAL A 309 -6.42 0.24 -0.93
N GLU A 310 -7.29 0.35 -1.94
CA GLU A 310 -8.31 -0.65 -2.26
C GLU A 310 -7.67 -2.02 -2.58
N ARG A 311 -6.67 -2.05 -3.47
CA ARG A 311 -5.98 -3.30 -3.83
C ARG A 311 -5.18 -3.89 -2.67
N ALA A 312 -4.52 -3.04 -1.89
CA ALA A 312 -3.80 -3.48 -0.71
C ALA A 312 -4.74 -4.14 0.31
N VAL A 313 -5.88 -3.51 0.62
CA VAL A 313 -6.88 -4.08 1.54
C VAL A 313 -7.51 -5.35 0.96
N ALA A 314 -7.82 -5.41 -0.34
CA ALA A 314 -8.28 -6.65 -0.98
C ALA A 314 -7.32 -7.81 -0.72
N HIS A 315 -6.03 -7.57 -0.97
CA HIS A 315 -4.99 -8.57 -0.75
C HIS A 315 -4.88 -8.97 0.73
N LEU A 316 -4.95 -8.03 1.66
CA LEU A 316 -4.93 -8.31 3.09
C LEU A 316 -6.14 -9.13 3.54
N ILE A 317 -7.34 -8.89 2.99
CA ILE A 317 -8.53 -9.72 3.24
C ILE A 317 -8.26 -11.16 2.79
N GLU A 318 -7.68 -11.34 1.62
CA GLU A 318 -7.42 -12.67 1.05
C GLU A 318 -6.32 -13.42 1.83
N VAL A 319 -5.26 -12.73 2.23
CA VAL A 319 -4.13 -13.31 2.99
C VAL A 319 -4.55 -13.70 4.41
N TYR A 320 -5.32 -12.83 5.07
CA TYR A 320 -5.64 -13.01 6.49
C TYR A 320 -7.00 -13.66 6.75
N GLY A 321 -7.85 -13.82 5.74
CA GLY A 321 -9.19 -14.37 5.93
C GLY A 321 -10.01 -13.60 6.98
N GLY A 322 -9.77 -12.31 7.14
CA GLY A 322 -10.35 -11.44 8.17
C GLY A 322 -9.62 -11.45 9.51
N ALA A 323 -8.66 -12.34 9.72
CA ALA A 323 -7.87 -12.45 10.95
C ALA A 323 -6.64 -11.49 10.90
N PHE A 324 -6.88 -10.20 10.72
CA PHE A 324 -5.83 -9.18 10.54
C PHE A 324 -4.82 -9.13 11.71
N PRO A 325 -3.57 -8.70 11.50
CA PRO A 325 -2.64 -8.38 12.59
C PRO A 325 -3.29 -7.46 13.63
N ALA A 326 -2.90 -7.57 14.89
CA ALA A 326 -3.55 -6.83 15.98
C ALA A 326 -3.60 -5.32 15.74
N TRP A 327 -2.52 -4.74 15.22
CA TRP A 327 -2.46 -3.31 14.94
C TRP A 327 -3.42 -2.84 13.81
N LEU A 328 -3.77 -3.75 12.88
CA LEU A 328 -4.63 -3.48 11.74
C LEU A 328 -6.10 -3.91 11.98
N ALA A 329 -6.37 -4.76 12.97
CA ALA A 329 -7.70 -5.29 13.25
C ALA A 329 -8.70 -4.17 13.60
N PRO A 330 -9.92 -4.15 13.03
CA PRO A 330 -10.95 -3.17 13.38
C PRO A 330 -11.26 -3.15 14.89
N THR A 331 -11.55 -4.30 15.45
CA THR A 331 -11.66 -4.52 16.90
C THR A 331 -10.44 -5.31 17.36
N GLN A 332 -9.67 -4.74 18.28
CA GLN A 332 -8.45 -5.37 18.83
C GLN A 332 -8.74 -6.22 20.04
N VAL A 333 -9.61 -5.73 20.93
CA VAL A 333 -9.98 -6.40 22.17
C VAL A 333 -11.49 -6.53 22.26
N VAL A 334 -12.01 -7.76 22.34
CA VAL A 334 -13.41 -8.02 22.68
C VAL A 334 -13.49 -8.39 24.15
N VAL A 335 -14.17 -7.58 24.95
CA VAL A 335 -14.37 -7.84 26.38
C VAL A 335 -15.63 -8.66 26.58
N LEU A 336 -15.51 -9.76 27.30
CA LEU A 336 -16.51 -10.80 27.47
C LEU A 336 -16.86 -10.97 28.94
N PRO A 337 -17.78 -10.15 29.54
CA PRO A 337 -18.29 -10.41 30.86
C PRO A 337 -19.01 -11.75 30.89
N VAL A 338 -18.79 -12.56 31.93
CA VAL A 338 -19.42 -13.90 32.02
C VAL A 338 -20.93 -13.74 32.24
N THR A 339 -21.34 -12.84 33.14
CA THR A 339 -22.75 -12.50 33.42
C THR A 339 -22.99 -10.99 33.38
N GLU A 340 -24.24 -10.57 33.62
CA GLU A 340 -24.59 -9.15 33.71
C GLU A 340 -23.92 -8.44 34.89
N ALA A 341 -23.55 -9.17 35.94
CA ALA A 341 -22.90 -8.60 37.11
C ALA A 341 -21.54 -7.99 36.83
N GLU A 342 -20.79 -8.56 35.83
CA GLU A 342 -19.47 -8.08 35.41
C GLU A 342 -19.54 -7.02 34.30
N LEU A 343 -20.73 -6.70 33.77
CA LEU A 343 -20.88 -5.74 32.68
C LEU A 343 -20.29 -4.35 32.98
N PRO A 344 -20.53 -3.74 34.20
CA PRO A 344 -19.92 -2.44 34.51
C PRO A 344 -18.39 -2.48 34.47
N ARG A 345 -17.80 -3.61 34.84
CA ARG A 345 -16.34 -3.82 34.81
C ARG A 345 -15.83 -3.95 33.40
N ALA A 346 -16.55 -4.69 32.53
CA ALA A 346 -16.22 -4.82 31.11
C ALA A 346 -16.26 -3.46 30.38
N GLU A 347 -17.27 -2.64 30.66
CA GLU A 347 -17.39 -1.28 30.14
C GLU A 347 -16.26 -0.37 30.62
N ALA A 348 -15.85 -0.50 31.89
CA ALA A 348 -14.70 0.23 32.41
C ALA A 348 -13.40 -0.17 31.72
N LEU A 349 -13.20 -1.47 31.38
CA LEU A 349 -12.04 -1.94 30.68
C LEU A 349 -12.00 -1.40 29.23
N VAL A 350 -13.14 -1.35 28.53
CA VAL A 350 -13.23 -0.76 27.18
C VAL A 350 -12.88 0.73 27.22
N ARG A 351 -13.31 1.49 28.23
CA ARG A 351 -12.90 2.89 28.38
C ARG A 351 -11.38 3.03 28.56
N ARG A 352 -10.76 2.16 29.37
CA ARG A 352 -9.29 2.13 29.55
C ARG A 352 -8.57 1.78 28.24
N CYS A 353 -9.12 0.85 27.45
CA CYS A 353 -8.60 0.57 26.11
C CYS A 353 -8.61 1.84 25.24
N ALA A 354 -9.72 2.57 25.21
CA ALA A 354 -9.84 3.79 24.43
C ALA A 354 -8.85 4.90 24.85
N GLU A 355 -8.62 5.06 26.16
CA GLU A 355 -7.61 5.98 26.71
C GLU A 355 -6.19 5.64 26.23
N LEU A 356 -5.91 4.36 25.98
CA LEU A 356 -4.64 3.86 25.44
C LEU A 356 -4.61 3.80 23.90
N GLY A 357 -5.66 4.28 23.22
CA GLY A 357 -5.77 4.24 21.76
C GLY A 357 -6.06 2.84 21.21
N LEU A 358 -6.49 1.90 22.04
CA LEU A 358 -6.88 0.55 21.62
C LEU A 358 -8.37 0.52 21.24
N ARG A 359 -8.69 -0.15 20.15
CA ARG A 359 -10.06 -0.38 19.67
C ARG A 359 -10.65 -1.59 20.37
N ALA A 360 -11.64 -1.36 21.23
CA ALA A 360 -12.25 -2.42 22.02
C ALA A 360 -13.78 -2.28 22.06
N GLU A 361 -14.45 -3.40 22.27
CA GLU A 361 -15.90 -3.47 22.43
C GLU A 361 -16.30 -4.47 23.50
N VAL A 362 -17.51 -4.34 24.04
CA VAL A 362 -18.10 -5.32 24.95
C VAL A 362 -19.04 -6.23 24.18
N SER A 363 -18.81 -7.54 24.25
CA SER A 363 -19.81 -8.54 23.85
C SER A 363 -20.72 -8.86 25.04
N ARG A 364 -21.94 -8.29 25.03
CA ARG A 364 -22.87 -8.33 26.17
C ARG A 364 -23.47 -9.72 26.36
N PRO A 365 -23.80 -10.13 27.63
CA PRO A 365 -24.41 -11.43 27.93
C PRO A 365 -25.72 -11.69 27.19
N GLU A 366 -26.50 -10.67 26.88
CA GLU A 366 -27.75 -10.75 26.12
C GLU A 366 -27.55 -11.31 24.68
N HIS A 367 -26.33 -11.22 24.13
CA HIS A 367 -25.99 -11.76 22.81
C HIS A 367 -25.77 -13.29 22.82
N GLY A 368 -25.97 -13.96 23.95
CA GLY A 368 -25.91 -15.41 24.09
C GLY A 368 -24.91 -15.93 25.12
N SER A 369 -24.74 -17.25 25.18
CA SER A 369 -23.80 -17.87 26.12
C SER A 369 -22.37 -17.39 25.88
N LEU A 370 -21.52 -17.43 26.92
CA LEU A 370 -20.10 -17.07 26.81
C LEU A 370 -19.42 -17.81 25.66
N GLY A 371 -19.67 -19.13 25.51
CA GLY A 371 -19.09 -19.91 24.42
C GLY A 371 -19.54 -19.47 23.03
N ALA A 372 -20.78 -19.00 22.88
CA ALA A 372 -21.28 -18.45 21.60
C ALA A 372 -20.60 -17.12 21.30
N ARG A 373 -20.45 -16.23 22.29
CA ARG A 373 -19.79 -14.93 22.17
C ARG A 373 -18.29 -15.05 21.89
N VAL A 374 -17.61 -16.01 22.52
CA VAL A 374 -16.20 -16.37 22.21
C VAL A 374 -16.05 -16.78 20.75
N ARG A 375 -16.97 -17.63 20.22
CA ARG A 375 -16.95 -18.02 18.80
C ARG A 375 -17.25 -16.86 17.86
N ALA A 376 -18.17 -15.98 18.22
CA ALA A 376 -18.50 -14.79 17.44
C ALA A 376 -17.26 -13.85 17.35
N ALA A 377 -16.53 -13.70 18.42
CA ALA A 377 -15.31 -12.86 18.52
C ALA A 377 -14.03 -13.56 17.98
N ARG A 378 -14.12 -14.68 17.26
CA ARG A 378 -12.98 -15.50 16.84
C ARG A 378 -11.92 -14.79 15.98
N LEU A 379 -12.30 -13.70 15.31
CA LEU A 379 -11.38 -12.92 14.46
C LEU A 379 -10.66 -11.82 15.26
N ALA A 380 -11.16 -11.46 16.43
CA ALA A 380 -10.50 -10.47 17.29
C ALA A 380 -9.17 -11.03 17.82
N PRO A 381 -8.08 -10.25 17.76
CA PRO A 381 -6.77 -10.66 18.27
C PRO A 381 -6.81 -11.10 19.73
N TYR A 382 -7.56 -10.34 20.56
CA TYR A 382 -7.65 -10.55 22.00
C TYR A 382 -9.10 -10.62 22.47
N GLN A 383 -9.42 -11.64 23.25
CA GLN A 383 -10.70 -11.80 23.93
C GLN A 383 -10.43 -11.74 25.44
N ALA A 384 -10.90 -10.69 26.09
CA ALA A 384 -10.71 -10.44 27.51
C ALA A 384 -11.92 -10.96 28.28
N VAL A 385 -11.80 -12.12 28.93
CA VAL A 385 -12.87 -12.71 29.72
C VAL A 385 -12.83 -12.15 31.14
N ILE A 386 -13.98 -11.71 31.65
CA ILE A 386 -14.14 -11.19 33.01
C ILE A 386 -15.26 -11.94 33.72
N GLY A 387 -14.91 -12.79 34.66
CA GLY A 387 -15.84 -13.41 35.61
C GLY A 387 -15.78 -12.69 36.96
N ALA A 388 -16.52 -13.21 37.95
CA ALA A 388 -16.61 -12.63 39.26
C ALA A 388 -15.25 -12.50 39.98
N LYS A 389 -14.35 -13.47 39.78
CA LYS A 389 -12.99 -13.46 40.34
C LYS A 389 -12.13 -12.34 39.72
N GLU A 390 -12.08 -12.27 38.38
CA GLU A 390 -11.34 -11.25 37.64
C GLU A 390 -11.87 -9.85 37.94
N ALA A 391 -13.20 -9.69 38.06
CA ALA A 391 -13.82 -8.42 38.39
C ALA A 391 -13.42 -7.93 39.80
N ALA A 392 -13.34 -8.82 40.78
CA ALA A 392 -12.94 -8.48 42.16
C ALA A 392 -11.45 -8.12 42.26
N GLY A 393 -10.57 -8.75 41.46
CA GLY A 393 -9.11 -8.56 41.47
C GLY A 393 -8.57 -7.48 40.54
N ASP A 394 -9.39 -6.76 39.78
CA ASP A 394 -8.97 -5.91 38.66
C ASP A 394 -8.10 -6.68 37.64
N GLU A 395 -8.46 -7.93 37.42
CA GLU A 395 -7.77 -8.85 36.55
C GLU A 395 -8.55 -9.12 35.24
N VAL A 396 -7.91 -9.76 34.28
CA VAL A 396 -8.51 -10.22 33.03
C VAL A 396 -7.83 -11.51 32.59
N ALA A 397 -8.62 -12.50 32.16
CA ALA A 397 -8.14 -13.71 31.51
C ALA A 397 -8.19 -13.51 29.98
N LEU A 398 -7.05 -13.57 29.32
CA LEU A 398 -6.96 -13.36 27.88
C LEU A 398 -7.03 -14.69 27.13
N ARG A 399 -7.85 -14.70 26.09
CA ARG A 399 -7.82 -15.73 25.04
C ARG A 399 -7.33 -15.07 23.77
N LEU A 400 -6.30 -15.65 23.18
CA LEU A 400 -5.73 -15.16 21.93
C LEU A 400 -6.40 -15.87 20.75
N ARG A 401 -6.51 -15.17 19.62
CA ARG A 401 -7.07 -15.70 18.38
C ARG A 401 -6.37 -17.00 17.90
N ASP A 402 -5.08 -17.17 18.19
CA ASP A 402 -4.31 -18.37 17.85
C ASP A 402 -4.61 -19.59 18.72
N GLY A 403 -5.60 -19.50 19.62
CA GLY A 403 -6.06 -20.58 20.49
C GLY A 403 -5.40 -20.63 21.86
N ARG A 404 -4.35 -19.84 22.11
CA ARG A 404 -3.74 -19.77 23.46
C ARG A 404 -4.69 -19.11 24.46
N ALA A 405 -4.75 -19.65 25.65
CA ALA A 405 -5.37 -19.02 26.81
C ALA A 405 -4.28 -18.63 27.80
N LEU A 406 -4.31 -17.40 28.27
CA LEU A 406 -3.39 -16.88 29.26
C LEU A 406 -4.07 -16.87 30.63
N ASP A 407 -3.29 -17.13 31.69
CA ASP A 407 -3.77 -17.01 33.06
C ASP A 407 -4.24 -15.59 33.36
N ALA A 408 -5.13 -15.44 34.32
CA ALA A 408 -5.59 -14.16 34.76
C ALA A 408 -4.41 -13.29 35.21
N MET A 409 -4.40 -12.04 34.80
CA MET A 409 -3.35 -11.07 35.13
C MET A 409 -3.97 -9.69 35.36
N PRO A 410 -3.25 -8.77 36.03
CA PRO A 410 -3.72 -7.40 36.20
C PRO A 410 -4.11 -6.77 34.86
N ALA A 411 -5.30 -6.17 34.81
CA ALA A 411 -5.83 -5.59 33.60
C ALA A 411 -4.89 -4.50 33.00
N ALA A 412 -4.22 -3.73 33.89
CA ALA A 412 -3.23 -2.73 33.43
C ALA A 412 -2.06 -3.39 32.67
N GLU A 413 -1.50 -4.48 33.23
CA GLU A 413 -0.40 -5.21 32.59
C GLU A 413 -0.82 -5.77 31.23
N ALA A 414 -2.00 -6.37 31.14
CA ALA A 414 -2.53 -6.89 29.90
C ALA A 414 -2.66 -5.80 28.83
N LEU A 415 -3.23 -4.64 29.18
CA LEU A 415 -3.41 -3.53 28.24
C LEU A 415 -2.08 -2.89 27.82
N ASP A 416 -1.13 -2.70 28.73
CA ASP A 416 0.20 -2.17 28.42
C ASP A 416 0.95 -3.08 27.42
N ARG A 417 0.87 -4.39 27.61
CA ARG A 417 1.49 -5.36 26.68
C ARG A 417 0.81 -5.36 25.32
N ILE A 418 -0.53 -5.37 25.28
CA ILE A 418 -1.29 -5.26 24.03
C ILE A 418 -0.94 -3.95 23.32
N GLY A 419 -0.95 -2.83 24.05
CA GLY A 419 -0.59 -1.52 23.51
C GLY A 419 0.81 -1.49 22.94
N GLY A 420 1.79 -2.08 23.63
CA GLY A 420 3.17 -2.21 23.15
C GLY A 420 3.28 -3.01 21.85
N LEU A 421 2.58 -4.16 21.75
CA LEU A 421 2.56 -4.99 20.53
C LEU A 421 1.88 -4.27 19.36
N VAL A 422 0.77 -3.59 19.61
CA VAL A 422 0.06 -2.79 18.61
C VAL A 422 0.92 -1.63 18.12
N ALA A 423 1.56 -0.88 19.02
CA ALA A 423 2.44 0.24 18.67
C ALA A 423 3.68 -0.22 17.89
N ALA A 424 4.24 -1.38 18.24
CA ALA A 424 5.35 -2.01 17.52
C ALA A 424 4.94 -2.64 16.19
N ARG A 425 3.64 -2.69 15.87
CA ARG A 425 3.08 -3.38 14.70
C ARG A 425 3.53 -4.85 14.64
N ALA A 426 3.59 -5.50 15.79
CA ALA A 426 4.06 -6.87 15.94
C ALA A 426 3.16 -7.85 15.17
N ALA A 427 3.77 -8.84 14.53
CA ALA A 427 3.06 -9.95 13.90
C ALA A 427 2.55 -10.95 14.96
N ALA A 428 3.30 -11.12 16.05
CA ALA A 428 2.92 -11.98 17.18
C ALA A 428 1.82 -11.32 18.01
N LEU A 429 0.85 -12.11 18.47
CA LEU A 429 -0.21 -11.65 19.37
C LEU A 429 0.27 -11.52 20.83
N TRP A 430 1.25 -12.33 21.23
CA TRP A 430 1.79 -12.34 22.57
C TRP A 430 3.15 -13.03 22.58
N GLU A 431 4.15 -12.38 23.13
CA GLU A 431 5.46 -12.95 23.33
C GLU A 431 5.59 -13.48 24.75
N PRO A 432 6.35 -14.58 25.00
CA PRO A 432 6.69 -14.97 26.35
C PRO A 432 7.37 -13.80 27.07
N ALA A 433 7.08 -13.62 28.36
CA ALA A 433 7.79 -12.64 29.16
C ALA A 433 9.30 -12.87 29.00
N VAL A 434 10.03 -11.87 28.48
CA VAL A 434 11.49 -11.92 28.49
C VAL A 434 11.88 -12.02 29.96
N GLN A 435 12.37 -13.16 30.40
CA GLN A 435 13.00 -13.29 31.71
C GLN A 435 14.17 -12.31 31.68
N ARG A 436 14.00 -11.17 32.36
CA ARG A 436 15.16 -10.29 32.65
C ARG A 436 16.10 -11.11 33.51
N ALA A 437 17.23 -11.49 32.93
CA ALA A 437 18.33 -12.10 33.64
C ALA A 437 18.99 -11.10 34.62
#